data_a4345d4eca8fd99feadc0e3566de097c
#
_entry.id   a4345d4eca8fd99feadc0e3566de097c
#
_cell.length_a   1.000
_cell.length_b   1.000
_cell.length_c   1.000
_cell.angle_alpha   90.00
_cell.angle_beta   90.00
_cell.angle_gamma   90.00
#
_symmetry.space_group_name_H-M   'P 1'
#
loop_
_entity.id
_entity.type
_entity.pdbx_description
1 polymer ?
#
loop_
_entity_poly.entity_id
_entity_poly.type
_entity_poly.pdbx_seq_one_letter_code
_entity_poly.pdbx_strand_id
1 'polypeptide(L)'
;GVQTCALPILILSVVCGLILCMMMGNKDFMKKYQESFDKLSSETVEYIRGIQVVKIFGTRLKSFKALYEAIMDYSRYALDYSISCKLPYVVYQLIFLGLIAIISIPLCFFILEAKNPKFMAVELIMIFFLSGVIMVSFMKIMWASMNIYNANFAIDHLEELYKKMQEDKLSYGDRTNFDNYDIEFENVSFSYGENKVLEDLSFSLKEKRTYALVGHSGSGKSTIAKLLSGFYKVDKGAIKIGGHRLEEYSKEAIIRSISFVFQDSKLFKKSIYDNVALADEKAGREEVLKALSLAGCDEIIAKFKDGENTIIGSKGVYLSGGEKQRIAIARAILKNSPIVIMDEASAAIDADNEYELQKAFKNLMKDKTVIMIAHRLTSIRNVDEIIVLENGRIVERGDNDSLLSAQGLYCRLLNLYETANDWRVSNEKLL
;
A
#
# COMPACT_ATOMS: atom_id res chain seq x y z
N GLY A 1 49.10 1.43 -45.88
CA GLY A 1 47.77 2.01 -46.23
C GLY A 1 46.73 1.79 -45.15
N VAL A 2 46.68 0.62 -44.52
CA VAL A 2 45.62 0.29 -43.53
C VAL A 2 45.90 0.92 -42.14
N GLN A 3 47.16 1.07 -41.75
CA GLN A 3 47.53 1.65 -40.44
C GLN A 3 47.28 3.17 -40.34
N THR A 4 47.30 3.91 -41.44
CA THR A 4 47.04 5.35 -41.45
C THR A 4 45.58 5.72 -41.30
N CYS A 5 44.62 4.84 -41.61
CA CYS A 5 43.21 5.09 -41.43
C CYS A 5 42.70 4.64 -40.03
N ALA A 6 43.38 3.68 -39.36
CA ALA A 6 42.98 3.20 -38.06
C ALA A 6 43.19 4.23 -36.93
N LEU A 7 44.25 5.04 -37.00
CA LEU A 7 44.58 6.02 -35.97
C LEU A 7 43.55 7.16 -35.85
N PRO A 8 43.06 7.77 -36.93
CA PRO A 8 41.99 8.77 -36.87
C PRO A 8 40.66 8.20 -36.30
N ILE A 9 40.31 6.98 -36.67
CA ILE A 9 39.08 6.30 -36.14
C ILE A 9 39.20 6.03 -34.65
N LEU A 10 40.37 5.62 -34.17
CA LEU A 10 40.63 5.38 -32.77
C LEU A 10 40.59 6.69 -31.94
N ILE A 11 41.19 7.77 -32.46
CA ILE A 11 41.11 9.10 -31.85
C ILE A 11 39.64 9.58 -31.79
N LEU A 12 38.91 9.43 -32.90
CA LEU A 12 37.49 9.79 -32.97
C LEU A 12 36.65 9.02 -31.92
N SER A 13 36.87 7.71 -31.79
CA SER A 13 36.13 6.89 -30.81
C SER A 13 36.45 7.29 -29.37
N VAL A 14 37.70 7.64 -29.06
CA VAL A 14 38.09 8.16 -27.73
C VAL A 14 37.46 9.51 -27.45
N VAL A 15 37.50 10.45 -28.40
CA VAL A 15 36.86 11.78 -28.26
C VAL A 15 35.34 11.63 -28.08
N CYS A 16 34.70 10.78 -28.87
CA CYS A 16 33.28 10.51 -28.74
C CYS A 16 32.93 9.85 -27.37
N GLY A 17 33.79 8.95 -26.90
CA GLY A 17 33.64 8.34 -25.56
C GLY A 17 33.75 9.38 -24.44
N LEU A 18 34.70 10.32 -24.53
CA LEU A 18 34.82 11.41 -23.56
C LEU A 18 33.61 12.34 -23.56
N ILE A 19 33.07 12.69 -24.73
CA ILE A 19 31.84 13.50 -24.82
C ILE A 19 30.64 12.77 -24.23
N LEU A 20 30.51 11.46 -24.44
CA LEU A 20 29.45 10.64 -23.79
C LEU A 20 29.61 10.61 -22.28
N CYS A 21 30.84 10.50 -21.77
CA CYS A 21 31.09 10.61 -20.32
C CYS A 21 30.69 11.97 -19.76
N MET A 22 30.91 13.06 -20.51
CA MET A 22 30.46 14.40 -20.13
C MET A 22 28.92 14.53 -20.12
N MET A 23 28.22 13.86 -21.04
CA MET A 23 26.77 13.80 -21.03
C MET A 23 26.21 13.02 -19.82
N MET A 24 26.90 11.97 -19.37
CA MET A 24 26.54 11.21 -18.17
C MET A 24 26.80 11.99 -16.87
N GLY A 25 27.58 13.09 -16.91
CA GLY A 25 27.96 13.88 -15.72
C GLY A 25 26.86 14.70 -15.08
N ASN A 26 25.69 14.87 -15.73
CA ASN A 26 24.58 15.68 -15.22
C ASN A 26 23.57 14.87 -14.36
N LYS A 27 24.10 14.04 -13.44
CA LYS A 27 23.27 13.20 -12.53
C LYS A 27 22.30 14.04 -11.69
N ASP A 28 22.70 15.24 -11.27
CA ASP A 28 21.86 16.12 -10.44
C ASP A 28 20.61 16.63 -11.19
N PHE A 29 20.77 16.99 -12.47
CA PHE A 29 19.63 17.41 -13.30
C PHE A 29 18.69 16.24 -13.58
N MET A 30 19.25 15.06 -13.83
CA MET A 30 18.44 13.84 -14.03
C MET A 30 17.68 13.45 -12.78
N LYS A 31 18.31 13.53 -11.61
CA LYS A 31 17.67 13.25 -10.31
C LYS A 31 16.50 14.21 -10.06
N LYS A 32 16.70 15.53 -10.23
CA LYS A 32 15.63 16.52 -10.07
C LYS A 32 14.48 16.31 -11.06
N TYR A 33 14.79 15.92 -12.29
CA TYR A 33 13.78 15.57 -13.29
C TYR A 33 12.94 14.38 -12.85
N GLN A 34 13.56 13.30 -12.34
CA GLN A 34 12.86 12.12 -11.84
C GLN A 34 12.00 12.44 -10.60
N GLU A 35 12.56 13.14 -9.61
CA GLU A 35 11.82 13.56 -8.41
C GLU A 35 10.61 14.43 -8.75
N SER A 36 10.74 15.33 -9.75
CA SER A 36 9.62 16.15 -10.20
C SER A 36 8.55 15.35 -10.93
N PHE A 37 8.93 14.28 -11.65
CA PHE A 37 8.00 13.35 -12.28
C PHE A 37 7.20 12.54 -11.25
N ASP A 38 7.87 12.05 -10.20
CA ASP A 38 7.22 11.32 -9.11
C ASP A 38 6.23 12.22 -8.36
N LYS A 39 6.62 13.48 -8.08
CA LYS A 39 5.74 14.49 -7.49
C LYS A 39 4.52 14.75 -8.38
N LEU A 40 4.71 14.94 -9.68
CA LEU A 40 3.63 15.14 -10.64
C LEU A 40 2.67 13.94 -10.67
N SER A 41 3.20 12.72 -10.65
CA SER A 41 2.41 11.49 -10.62
C SER A 41 1.57 11.40 -9.34
N SER A 42 2.15 11.71 -8.18
CA SER A 42 1.46 11.72 -6.89
C SER A 42 0.33 12.74 -6.85
N GLU A 43 0.60 14.00 -7.21
CA GLU A 43 -0.40 15.08 -7.27
C GLU A 43 -1.54 14.78 -8.27
N THR A 44 -1.22 14.13 -9.39
CA THR A 44 -2.21 13.69 -10.37
C THR A 44 -3.16 12.65 -9.79
N VAL A 45 -2.63 11.64 -9.10
CA VAL A 45 -3.45 10.61 -8.45
C VAL A 45 -4.34 11.22 -7.36
N GLU A 46 -3.81 12.14 -6.55
CA GLU A 46 -4.57 12.83 -5.51
C GLU A 46 -5.68 13.69 -6.12
N TYR A 47 -5.39 14.44 -7.19
CA TYR A 47 -6.40 15.24 -7.90
C TYR A 47 -7.52 14.37 -8.48
N ILE A 48 -7.19 13.22 -9.09
CA ILE A 48 -8.18 12.28 -9.64
C ILE A 48 -9.07 11.70 -8.53
N ARG A 49 -8.47 11.30 -7.39
CA ARG A 49 -9.23 10.81 -6.23
C ARG A 49 -10.16 11.86 -5.63
N GLY A 50 -9.72 13.12 -5.62
CA GLY A 50 -10.48 14.26 -5.11
C GLY A 50 -11.44 14.92 -6.10
N ILE A 51 -11.51 14.48 -7.37
CA ILE A 51 -12.26 15.17 -8.44
C ILE A 51 -13.75 15.34 -8.15
N GLN A 52 -14.35 14.37 -7.44
CA GLN A 52 -15.77 14.45 -7.04
C GLN A 52 -16.00 15.59 -6.05
N VAL A 53 -15.12 15.74 -5.05
CA VAL A 53 -15.16 16.81 -4.06
C VAL A 53 -14.95 18.16 -4.73
N VAL A 54 -13.96 18.27 -5.61
CA VAL A 54 -13.68 19.49 -6.40
C VAL A 54 -14.89 19.89 -7.24
N LYS A 55 -15.57 18.92 -7.85
CA LYS A 55 -16.76 19.16 -8.70
C LYS A 55 -17.97 19.66 -7.89
N ILE A 56 -18.20 19.08 -6.70
CA ILE A 56 -19.35 19.42 -5.84
C ILE A 56 -19.15 20.79 -5.16
N PHE A 57 -17.97 21.02 -4.60
CA PHE A 57 -17.71 22.22 -3.80
C PHE A 57 -17.13 23.40 -4.59
N GLY A 58 -16.90 23.24 -5.90
CA GLY A 58 -16.44 24.33 -6.78
C GLY A 58 -15.05 24.90 -6.46
N THR A 59 -14.27 24.25 -5.60
CA THR A 59 -12.95 24.71 -5.12
C THR A 59 -11.85 24.55 -6.19
N ARG A 60 -12.11 25.04 -7.39
CA ARG A 60 -11.23 24.85 -8.57
C ARG A 60 -9.80 25.36 -8.37
N LEU A 61 -9.60 26.44 -7.60
CA LEU A 61 -8.32 27.12 -7.55
C LEU A 61 -7.30 26.49 -6.60
N LYS A 62 -7.70 26.01 -5.41
CA LYS A 62 -6.74 25.46 -4.43
C LYS A 62 -6.27 24.06 -4.75
N SER A 63 -7.19 23.16 -5.13
CA SER A 63 -6.86 21.76 -5.46
C SER A 63 -6.08 21.64 -6.77
N PHE A 64 -6.34 22.55 -7.74
CA PHE A 64 -5.61 22.60 -9.00
C PHE A 64 -4.24 23.26 -8.86
N LYS A 65 -4.01 24.10 -7.82
CA LYS A 65 -2.74 24.82 -7.65
C LYS A 65 -1.57 23.87 -7.44
N ALA A 66 -1.70 22.87 -6.57
CA ALA A 66 -0.64 21.89 -6.31
C ALA A 66 -0.27 21.10 -7.57
N LEU A 67 -1.28 20.60 -8.30
CA LEU A 67 -1.06 19.93 -9.57
C LEU A 67 -0.44 20.86 -10.62
N TYR A 68 -0.90 22.12 -10.71
CA TYR A 68 -0.36 23.10 -11.64
C TYR A 68 1.11 23.40 -11.32
N GLU A 69 1.46 23.60 -10.04
CA GLU A 69 2.86 23.82 -9.61
C GLU A 69 3.72 22.60 -9.93
N ALA A 70 3.22 21.37 -9.71
CA ALA A 70 3.93 20.16 -10.08
C ALA A 70 4.17 20.04 -11.60
N ILE A 71 3.18 20.42 -12.43
CA ILE A 71 3.33 20.48 -13.90
C ILE A 71 4.41 21.50 -14.30
N MET A 72 4.39 22.68 -13.69
CA MET A 72 5.37 23.74 -14.01
C MET A 72 6.77 23.37 -13.55
N ASP A 73 6.91 22.77 -12.36
CA ASP A 73 8.19 22.26 -11.86
C ASP A 73 8.76 21.18 -12.79
N TYR A 74 7.93 20.19 -13.15
CA TYR A 74 8.33 19.14 -14.10
C TYR A 74 8.74 19.72 -15.45
N SER A 75 7.97 20.66 -16.01
CA SER A 75 8.30 21.31 -17.28
C SER A 75 9.64 22.05 -17.22
N ARG A 76 9.91 22.77 -16.11
CA ARG A 76 11.17 23.48 -15.89
C ARG A 76 12.35 22.51 -15.82
N TYR A 77 12.27 21.49 -14.96
CA TYR A 77 13.36 20.52 -14.80
C TYR A 77 13.58 19.68 -16.06
N ALA A 78 12.53 19.35 -16.81
CA ALA A 78 12.63 18.69 -18.11
C ALA A 78 13.37 19.58 -19.13
N LEU A 79 13.08 20.88 -19.13
CA LEU A 79 13.75 21.85 -19.99
C LEU A 79 15.23 21.99 -19.60
N ASP A 80 15.52 22.18 -18.31
CA ASP A 80 16.87 22.33 -17.78
C ASP A 80 17.73 21.09 -18.11
N TYR A 81 17.18 19.90 -17.93
CA TYR A 81 17.82 18.65 -18.31
C TYR A 81 18.08 18.59 -19.82
N SER A 82 17.08 18.92 -20.65
CA SER A 82 17.21 18.91 -22.11
C SER A 82 18.27 19.90 -22.60
N ILE A 83 18.30 21.10 -22.00
CA ILE A 83 19.32 22.12 -22.33
C ILE A 83 20.73 21.66 -21.91
N SER A 84 20.84 21.03 -20.74
CA SER A 84 22.11 20.50 -20.24
C SER A 84 22.74 19.44 -21.18
N CYS A 85 21.87 18.62 -21.80
CA CYS A 85 22.27 17.60 -22.77
C CYS A 85 22.56 18.18 -24.18
N LYS A 86 21.99 19.35 -24.50
CA LYS A 86 22.05 19.94 -25.84
C LYS A 86 23.49 20.27 -26.28
N LEU A 87 24.26 20.94 -25.43
CA LEU A 87 25.60 21.37 -25.77
C LEU A 87 26.56 20.19 -26.06
N PRO A 88 26.69 19.18 -25.17
CA PRO A 88 27.48 17.99 -25.45
C PRO A 88 27.06 17.27 -26.75
N TYR A 89 25.75 17.17 -26.98
CA TYR A 89 25.22 16.53 -28.18
C TYR A 89 25.57 17.29 -29.46
N VAL A 90 25.44 18.62 -29.48
CA VAL A 90 25.81 19.45 -30.62
C VAL A 90 27.30 19.37 -30.88
N VAL A 91 28.16 19.45 -29.86
CA VAL A 91 29.61 19.31 -29.99
C VAL A 91 29.96 17.94 -30.56
N TYR A 92 29.33 16.86 -30.08
CA TYR A 92 29.50 15.54 -30.67
C TYR A 92 29.16 15.49 -32.15
N GLN A 93 28.00 16.05 -32.55
CA GLN A 93 27.59 16.08 -33.95
C GLN A 93 28.55 16.88 -34.83
N LEU A 94 29.00 18.06 -34.37
CA LEU A 94 29.93 18.90 -35.10
C LEU A 94 31.29 18.20 -35.31
N ILE A 95 31.81 17.54 -34.27
CA ILE A 95 33.08 16.81 -34.39
C ILE A 95 32.92 15.63 -35.35
N PHE A 96 31.84 14.84 -35.18
CA PHE A 96 31.60 13.64 -35.97
C PHE A 96 31.37 13.97 -37.44
N LEU A 97 30.44 14.88 -37.75
CA LEU A 97 30.15 15.29 -39.14
C LEU A 97 31.28 16.13 -39.75
N GLY A 98 31.90 17.00 -38.95
CA GLY A 98 33.01 17.82 -39.37
C GLY A 98 34.24 16.98 -39.78
N LEU A 99 34.58 15.96 -38.99
CA LEU A 99 35.68 15.04 -39.34
C LEU A 99 35.37 14.22 -40.61
N ILE A 100 34.13 13.77 -40.80
CA ILE A 100 33.73 13.09 -42.04
C ILE A 100 33.87 14.05 -43.23
N ALA A 101 33.43 15.31 -43.10
CA ALA A 101 33.54 16.30 -44.13
C ALA A 101 35.02 16.62 -44.48
N ILE A 102 35.87 16.81 -43.46
CA ILE A 102 37.31 17.08 -43.62
C ILE A 102 38.02 15.92 -44.35
N ILE A 103 37.63 14.70 -44.15
CA ILE A 103 38.19 13.52 -44.82
C ILE A 103 37.61 13.36 -46.22
N SER A 104 36.29 13.49 -46.40
CA SER A 104 35.63 13.21 -47.67
C SER A 104 35.84 14.28 -48.75
N ILE A 105 35.93 15.58 -48.38
CA ILE A 105 36.10 16.64 -49.36
C ILE A 105 37.44 16.56 -50.11
N PRO A 106 38.62 16.47 -49.44
CA PRO A 106 39.85 16.25 -50.13
C PRO A 106 39.88 14.96 -50.99
N LEU A 107 39.27 13.86 -50.44
CA LEU A 107 39.21 12.62 -51.16
C LEU A 107 38.43 12.74 -52.48
N CYS A 108 37.37 13.54 -52.53
CA CYS A 108 36.61 13.84 -53.75
C CYS A 108 37.48 14.54 -54.81
N PHE A 109 38.37 15.49 -54.44
CA PHE A 109 39.28 16.14 -55.35
C PHE A 109 40.37 15.15 -55.90
N PHE A 110 40.91 14.28 -55.04
CA PHE A 110 41.88 13.27 -55.46
C PHE A 110 41.24 12.19 -56.34
N ILE A 111 39.99 11.92 -56.33
CA ILE A 111 39.28 10.97 -57.21
C ILE A 111 39.39 11.43 -58.68
N LEU A 112 39.30 12.76 -58.92
CA LEU A 112 39.35 13.32 -60.28
C LEU A 112 40.72 13.18 -60.93
N GLU A 113 41.79 13.12 -60.13
CA GLU A 113 43.19 12.99 -60.60
C GLU A 113 43.74 11.55 -60.51
N ALA A 114 42.99 10.63 -59.97
CA ALA A 114 43.48 9.31 -59.67
C ALA A 114 43.54 8.38 -60.89
N LYS A 115 44.56 7.51 -60.92
CA LYS A 115 44.69 6.43 -61.93
C LYS A 115 43.54 5.48 -62.01
N ASN A 116 42.77 5.29 -60.85
CA ASN A 116 41.57 4.41 -60.72
C ASN A 116 40.44 5.12 -59.98
N PRO A 117 39.69 6.03 -60.62
CA PRO A 117 38.68 6.81 -59.99
C PRO A 117 37.49 5.95 -59.43
N LYS A 118 37.21 4.82 -60.03
CA LYS A 118 36.18 3.88 -59.58
C LYS A 118 36.49 3.28 -58.22
N PHE A 119 37.76 2.93 -57.97
CA PHE A 119 38.16 2.35 -56.69
C PHE A 119 38.05 3.37 -55.54
N MET A 120 38.47 4.60 -55.76
CA MET A 120 38.36 5.67 -54.78
C MET A 120 36.89 6.08 -54.51
N ALA A 121 36.02 6.02 -55.53
CA ALA A 121 34.61 6.25 -55.35
C ALA A 121 33.96 5.16 -54.42
N VAL A 122 34.40 3.93 -54.55
CA VAL A 122 33.96 2.83 -53.65
C VAL A 122 34.45 3.09 -52.22
N GLU A 123 35.71 3.53 -52.04
CA GLU A 123 36.22 3.89 -50.70
C GLU A 123 35.41 5.01 -50.04
N LEU A 124 35.03 6.05 -50.81
CA LEU A 124 34.20 7.15 -50.31
C LEU A 124 32.82 6.65 -49.85
N ILE A 125 32.17 5.80 -50.66
CA ILE A 125 30.87 5.19 -50.31
C ILE A 125 30.99 4.35 -49.01
N MET A 126 32.07 3.58 -48.88
CA MET A 126 32.37 2.80 -47.70
C MET A 126 32.56 3.65 -46.45
N ILE A 127 33.24 4.82 -46.54
CA ILE A 127 33.40 5.77 -45.42
C ILE A 127 32.06 6.29 -44.99
N PHE A 128 31.17 6.71 -45.89
CA PHE A 128 29.82 7.16 -45.52
C PHE A 128 28.97 6.05 -44.89
N PHE A 129 29.03 4.84 -45.45
CA PHE A 129 28.29 3.69 -44.89
C PHE A 129 28.77 3.35 -43.47
N LEU A 130 30.08 3.22 -43.25
CA LEU A 130 30.69 2.96 -41.96
C LEU A 130 30.38 4.06 -40.94
N SER A 131 30.42 5.33 -41.37
CA SER A 131 30.08 6.46 -40.48
C SER A 131 28.63 6.37 -39.97
N GLY A 132 27.69 5.99 -40.84
CA GLY A 132 26.31 5.76 -40.48
C GLY A 132 26.15 4.62 -39.43
N VAL A 133 26.85 3.50 -39.64
CA VAL A 133 26.83 2.38 -38.67
C VAL A 133 27.42 2.78 -37.32
N ILE A 134 28.53 3.54 -37.32
CA ILE A 134 29.13 4.05 -36.07
C ILE A 134 28.16 4.96 -35.34
N MET A 135 27.50 5.89 -36.02
CA MET A 135 26.54 6.82 -35.42
C MET A 135 25.37 6.08 -34.76
N VAL A 136 24.79 5.09 -35.45
CA VAL A 136 23.70 4.27 -34.89
C VAL A 136 24.18 3.50 -33.66
N SER A 137 25.40 2.97 -33.67
CA SER A 137 25.97 2.24 -32.54
C SER A 137 26.16 3.14 -31.31
N PHE A 138 26.64 4.37 -31.52
CA PHE A 138 26.73 5.37 -30.44
C PHE A 138 25.36 5.71 -29.83
N MET A 139 24.34 5.92 -30.65
CA MET A 139 22.99 6.18 -30.18
C MET A 139 22.47 5.01 -29.33
N LYS A 140 22.73 3.77 -29.76
CA LYS A 140 22.37 2.58 -28.97
C LYS A 140 23.07 2.53 -27.61
N ILE A 141 24.36 2.86 -27.55
CA ILE A 141 25.12 2.92 -26.29
C ILE A 141 24.54 3.99 -25.36
N MET A 142 24.20 5.16 -25.88
CA MET A 142 23.60 6.25 -25.12
C MET A 142 22.25 5.83 -24.52
N TRP A 143 21.39 5.21 -25.34
CA TRP A 143 20.10 4.68 -24.85
C TRP A 143 20.27 3.54 -23.82
N ALA A 144 21.24 2.67 -23.99
CA ALA A 144 21.55 1.62 -23.03
C ALA A 144 21.99 2.20 -21.70
N SER A 145 22.86 3.21 -21.70
CA SER A 145 23.28 3.93 -20.48
C SER A 145 22.11 4.58 -19.76
N MET A 146 21.21 5.23 -20.50
CA MET A 146 20.01 5.84 -19.94
C MET A 146 19.09 4.79 -19.29
N ASN A 147 18.90 3.66 -19.97
CA ASN A 147 18.08 2.56 -19.44
C ASN A 147 18.70 1.94 -18.18
N ILE A 148 20.02 1.78 -18.13
CA ILE A 148 20.74 1.30 -16.94
C ILE A 148 20.56 2.27 -15.77
N TYR A 149 20.67 3.58 -16.02
CA TYR A 149 20.44 4.59 -14.99
C TYR A 149 19.01 4.52 -14.43
N ASN A 150 17.99 4.46 -15.30
CA ASN A 150 16.59 4.35 -14.91
C ASN A 150 16.32 3.05 -14.14
N ALA A 151 16.93 1.95 -14.54
CA ALA A 151 16.82 0.67 -13.83
C ALA A 151 17.42 0.75 -12.42
N ASN A 152 18.62 1.32 -12.28
CA ASN A 152 19.25 1.51 -10.97
C ASN A 152 18.41 2.42 -10.07
N PHE A 153 17.90 3.54 -10.60
CA PHE A 153 17.02 4.44 -9.85
C PHE A 153 15.75 3.72 -9.34
N ALA A 154 15.14 2.90 -10.20
CA ALA A 154 13.97 2.10 -9.80
C ALA A 154 14.32 1.04 -8.73
N ILE A 155 15.50 0.42 -8.82
CA ILE A 155 15.99 -0.54 -7.82
C ILE A 155 16.22 0.16 -6.47
N ASP A 156 16.93 1.30 -6.46
CA ASP A 156 17.20 2.07 -5.24
C ASP A 156 15.89 2.48 -4.55
N HIS A 157 14.89 2.89 -5.33
CA HIS A 157 13.57 3.26 -4.80
C HIS A 157 12.80 2.07 -4.22
N LEU A 158 12.89 0.91 -4.88
CA LEU A 158 12.31 -0.35 -4.37
C LEU A 158 13.02 -0.82 -3.10
N GLU A 159 14.35 -0.70 -3.02
CA GLU A 159 15.12 -1.05 -1.81
C GLU A 159 14.76 -0.14 -0.63
N GLU A 160 14.64 1.17 -0.87
CA GLU A 160 14.21 2.12 0.15
C GLU A 160 12.79 1.80 0.66
N LEU A 161 11.86 1.53 -0.26
CA LEU A 161 10.50 1.13 0.08
C LEU A 161 10.49 -0.17 0.89
N TYR A 162 11.26 -1.17 0.45
CA TYR A 162 11.38 -2.45 1.14
C TYR A 162 11.97 -2.31 2.54
N LYS A 163 12.99 -1.45 2.70
CA LYS A 163 13.60 -1.14 4.00
C LYS A 163 12.58 -0.50 4.94
N LYS A 164 11.85 0.53 4.48
CA LYS A 164 10.78 1.17 5.26
C LYS A 164 9.68 0.17 5.66
N MET A 165 9.32 -0.75 4.78
CA MET A 165 8.34 -1.80 5.09
C MET A 165 8.85 -2.83 6.11
N GLN A 166 10.16 -2.92 6.34
CA GLN A 166 10.77 -3.86 7.28
C GLN A 166 11.08 -3.24 8.66
N GLU A 167 11.25 -1.90 8.74
CA GLU A 167 11.66 -1.22 9.97
C GLU A 167 10.70 -1.47 11.15
N ASP A 168 9.40 -1.47 10.90
CA ASP A 168 8.36 -1.64 11.93
C ASP A 168 7.81 -3.07 12.03
N LYS A 169 8.45 -4.03 11.35
CA LYS A 169 7.96 -5.40 11.30
C LYS A 169 8.34 -6.20 12.53
N LEU A 170 7.37 -6.96 13.06
CA LEU A 170 7.63 -7.91 14.12
C LEU A 170 8.66 -8.93 13.68
N SER A 171 9.65 -9.20 14.53
CA SER A 171 10.54 -10.37 14.38
C SER A 171 9.80 -11.61 14.87
N TYR A 172 9.91 -12.70 14.14
CA TYR A 172 9.24 -13.96 14.48
C TYR A 172 10.25 -14.98 14.97
N GLY A 173 9.85 -15.78 15.97
CA GLY A 173 10.59 -16.94 16.47
C GLY A 173 10.12 -18.24 15.80
N ASP A 174 10.39 -19.36 16.49
CA ASP A 174 10.13 -20.70 15.97
C ASP A 174 9.04 -21.44 16.74
N ARG A 175 8.47 -20.84 17.80
CA ARG A 175 7.43 -21.49 18.60
C ARG A 175 6.12 -21.61 17.82
N THR A 176 5.59 -22.82 17.70
CA THR A 176 4.39 -23.10 16.90
C THR A 176 3.12 -23.34 17.73
N ASN A 177 3.27 -23.66 19.02
CA ASN A 177 2.19 -24.04 19.91
C ASN A 177 2.00 -23.02 21.03
N PHE A 178 0.76 -22.79 21.41
CA PHE A 178 0.35 -21.95 22.54
C PHE A 178 -0.04 -22.85 23.70
N ASP A 179 0.39 -22.51 24.93
CA ASP A 179 0.03 -23.26 26.13
C ASP A 179 -1.42 -22.96 26.54
N ASN A 180 -1.85 -21.73 26.38
CA ASN A 180 -3.21 -21.21 26.48
C ASN A 180 -3.32 -19.93 25.63
N TYR A 181 -4.49 -19.29 25.60
CA TYR A 181 -4.71 -18.07 24.82
C TYR A 181 -4.98 -16.86 25.73
N ASP A 182 -4.48 -16.85 26.95
CA ASP A 182 -4.42 -15.65 27.79
C ASP A 182 -3.53 -14.60 27.11
N ILE A 183 -3.97 -13.36 27.10
CA ILE A 183 -3.25 -12.25 26.46
C ILE A 183 -2.79 -11.29 27.54
N GLU A 184 -1.52 -10.88 27.48
CA GLU A 184 -0.95 -9.95 28.44
C GLU A 184 -0.18 -8.84 27.70
N PHE A 185 -0.46 -7.62 28.09
CA PHE A 185 0.30 -6.42 27.70
C PHE A 185 1.10 -5.97 28.91
N GLU A 186 2.44 -5.88 28.79
CA GLU A 186 3.37 -5.50 29.86
C GLU A 186 4.11 -4.23 29.47
N ASN A 187 3.75 -3.09 30.09
CA ASN A 187 4.37 -1.77 29.92
C ASN A 187 4.55 -1.38 28.45
N VAL A 188 3.53 -1.66 27.63
CA VAL A 188 3.58 -1.47 26.18
C VAL A 188 3.47 0.01 25.84
N SER A 189 4.45 0.51 25.09
CA SER A 189 4.41 1.83 24.45
C SER A 189 4.60 1.67 22.96
N PHE A 190 3.89 2.52 22.18
CA PHE A 190 3.95 2.46 20.73
C PHE A 190 3.67 3.83 20.10
N SER A 191 4.40 4.12 19.01
CA SER A 191 4.28 5.34 18.21
C SER A 191 4.19 5.01 16.72
N TYR A 192 3.40 5.78 15.95
CA TYR A 192 3.50 5.81 14.50
C TYR A 192 4.45 6.92 14.09
N GLY A 193 5.69 6.58 13.76
CA GLY A 193 6.75 7.56 13.55
C GLY A 193 6.96 8.41 14.81
N GLU A 194 6.79 9.73 14.72
CA GLU A 194 6.93 10.65 15.88
C GLU A 194 5.66 10.74 16.75
N ASN A 195 4.52 10.21 16.28
CA ASN A 195 3.25 10.33 16.98
C ASN A 195 3.06 9.19 17.98
N LYS A 196 3.22 9.49 19.28
CA LYS A 196 2.98 8.55 20.37
C LYS A 196 1.49 8.25 20.51
N VAL A 197 1.12 6.95 20.53
CA VAL A 197 -0.27 6.50 20.57
C VAL A 197 -0.59 5.71 21.84
N LEU A 198 0.33 4.87 22.32
CA LEU A 198 0.19 4.10 23.55
C LEU A 198 1.34 4.41 24.49
N GLU A 199 1.03 4.51 25.79
CA GLU A 199 2.01 4.87 26.80
C GLU A 199 1.84 3.99 28.04
N ASP A 200 2.87 3.16 28.29
CA ASP A 200 3.00 2.31 29.48
C ASP A 200 1.73 1.49 29.79
N LEU A 201 1.18 0.85 28.75
CA LEU A 201 -0.07 0.13 28.80
C LEU A 201 0.15 -1.27 29.36
N SER A 202 -0.49 -1.60 30.48
CA SER A 202 -0.41 -2.91 31.12
C SER A 202 -1.82 -3.44 31.48
N PHE A 203 -2.15 -4.62 30.96
CA PHE A 203 -3.41 -5.33 31.26
C PHE A 203 -3.32 -6.79 30.80
N SER A 204 -4.26 -7.61 31.31
CA SER A 204 -4.38 -9.01 30.92
C SER A 204 -5.83 -9.34 30.54
N LEU A 205 -5.99 -10.25 29.56
CA LEU A 205 -7.27 -10.79 29.11
C LEU A 205 -7.23 -12.31 29.22
N LYS A 206 -8.21 -12.90 29.88
CA LYS A 206 -8.34 -14.36 30.00
C LYS A 206 -8.97 -14.96 28.76
N GLU A 207 -8.56 -16.16 28.39
CA GLU A 207 -9.14 -16.87 27.26
C GLU A 207 -10.64 -17.13 27.40
N LYS A 208 -11.32 -17.31 26.27
CA LYS A 208 -12.77 -17.62 26.17
C LYS A 208 -13.69 -16.60 26.84
N ARG A 209 -13.27 -15.34 26.86
CA ARG A 209 -14.06 -14.20 27.32
C ARG A 209 -14.18 -13.15 26.22
N THR A 210 -15.21 -12.33 26.35
CA THR A 210 -15.48 -11.21 25.42
C THR A 210 -15.13 -9.89 26.09
N TYR A 211 -14.25 -9.13 25.45
CA TYR A 211 -13.75 -7.83 25.90
C TYR A 211 -14.15 -6.74 24.93
N ALA A 212 -14.51 -5.57 25.44
CA ALA A 212 -14.77 -4.39 24.62
C ALA A 212 -13.75 -3.30 24.90
N LEU A 213 -13.12 -2.76 23.86
CA LEU A 213 -12.30 -1.57 23.93
C LEU A 213 -13.14 -0.34 23.58
N VAL A 214 -13.28 0.59 24.52
CA VAL A 214 -14.10 1.80 24.42
C VAL A 214 -13.25 3.04 24.60
N GLY A 215 -13.62 4.15 23.99
CA GLY A 215 -12.93 5.45 24.12
C GLY A 215 -13.12 6.34 22.90
N HIS A 216 -12.69 7.58 23.00
CA HIS A 216 -12.75 8.52 21.88
C HIS A 216 -11.95 8.04 20.64
N SER A 217 -12.26 8.61 19.47
CA SER A 217 -11.43 8.39 18.28
C SER A 217 -9.98 8.83 18.57
N GLY A 218 -9.00 8.02 18.14
CA GLY A 218 -7.59 8.28 18.42
C GLY A 218 -7.08 7.81 19.80
N SER A 219 -7.91 7.20 20.66
CA SER A 219 -7.47 6.74 21.99
C SER A 219 -6.56 5.49 21.99
N GLY A 220 -6.29 4.88 20.83
CA GLY A 220 -5.37 3.74 20.71
C GLY A 220 -6.03 2.37 20.53
N LYS A 221 -7.38 2.26 20.51
CA LYS A 221 -8.11 0.97 20.40
C LYS A 221 -7.68 0.10 19.22
N SER A 222 -7.74 0.64 18.02
CA SER A 222 -7.33 -0.08 16.80
C SER A 222 -5.83 -0.36 16.76
N THR A 223 -5.02 0.44 17.47
CA THR A 223 -3.59 0.20 17.62
C THR A 223 -3.31 -1.03 18.49
N ILE A 224 -4.01 -1.19 19.62
CA ILE A 224 -3.93 -2.39 20.46
C ILE A 224 -4.24 -3.64 19.64
N ALA A 225 -5.33 -3.62 18.87
CA ALA A 225 -5.73 -4.72 18.01
C ALA A 225 -4.68 -5.08 16.95
N LYS A 226 -4.07 -4.07 16.31
CA LYS A 226 -3.02 -4.27 15.31
C LYS A 226 -1.73 -4.80 15.92
N LEU A 227 -1.33 -4.31 17.10
CA LEU A 227 -0.16 -4.80 17.83
C LEU A 227 -0.34 -6.26 18.24
N LEU A 228 -1.49 -6.62 18.81
CA LEU A 228 -1.80 -8.01 19.15
C LEU A 228 -1.77 -8.94 17.94
N SER A 229 -2.21 -8.44 16.78
CA SER A 229 -2.17 -9.21 15.53
C SER A 229 -0.79 -9.29 14.88
N GLY A 230 0.25 -8.69 15.49
CA GLY A 230 1.62 -8.73 14.97
C GLY A 230 1.87 -7.87 13.74
N PHE A 231 1.01 -6.86 13.47
CA PHE A 231 1.23 -5.92 12.34
C PHE A 231 2.41 -4.98 12.58
N TYR A 232 2.70 -4.67 13.84
CA TYR A 232 3.78 -3.78 14.25
C TYR A 232 4.51 -4.35 15.47
N LYS A 233 5.77 -3.99 15.59
CA LYS A 233 6.57 -4.23 16.79
C LYS A 233 6.29 -3.13 17.82
N VAL A 234 6.28 -3.46 19.11
CA VAL A 234 6.18 -2.47 20.19
C VAL A 234 7.49 -1.71 20.37
N ASP A 235 7.43 -0.41 20.71
CA ASP A 235 8.62 0.40 21.02
C ASP A 235 9.23 0.00 22.36
N LYS A 236 8.37 -0.28 23.35
CA LYS A 236 8.74 -0.71 24.70
C LYS A 236 7.75 -1.72 25.23
N GLY A 237 8.18 -2.52 26.19
CA GLY A 237 7.36 -3.53 26.82
C GLY A 237 7.29 -4.84 26.04
N ALA A 238 6.25 -5.62 26.26
CA ALA A 238 6.01 -6.88 25.59
C ALA A 238 4.51 -7.20 25.50
N ILE A 239 4.11 -7.89 24.43
CA ILE A 239 2.80 -8.53 24.30
C ILE A 239 3.03 -10.04 24.40
N LYS A 240 2.27 -10.70 25.26
CA LYS A 240 2.37 -12.14 25.47
C LYS A 240 1.05 -12.83 25.16
N ILE A 241 1.13 -14.04 24.65
CA ILE A 241 0.00 -14.97 24.52
C ILE A 241 0.42 -16.29 25.18
N GLY A 242 -0.37 -16.78 26.12
CA GLY A 242 -0.03 -18.00 26.86
C GLY A 242 1.29 -17.91 27.65
N GLY A 243 1.63 -16.72 28.18
CA GLY A 243 2.83 -16.45 28.96
C GLY A 243 4.11 -16.22 28.15
N HIS A 244 4.09 -16.39 26.83
CA HIS A 244 5.24 -16.20 25.95
C HIS A 244 5.10 -14.96 25.10
N ARG A 245 6.22 -14.29 24.80
CA ARG A 245 6.25 -13.08 23.96
C ARG A 245 5.78 -13.40 22.55
N LEU A 246 5.09 -12.44 21.94
CA LEU A 246 4.58 -12.57 20.57
C LEU A 246 5.74 -12.82 19.57
N GLU A 247 6.92 -12.23 19.81
CA GLU A 247 8.12 -12.40 19.01
C GLU A 247 8.73 -13.82 19.08
N GLU A 248 8.37 -14.64 20.07
CA GLU A 248 8.86 -16.01 20.19
C GLU A 248 8.12 -16.98 19.29
N TYR A 249 6.91 -16.60 18.84
CA TYR A 249 6.09 -17.43 17.97
C TYR A 249 6.45 -17.30 16.50
N SER A 250 6.22 -18.39 15.75
CA SER A 250 6.32 -18.34 14.29
C SER A 250 5.18 -17.49 13.70
N LYS A 251 5.44 -16.88 12.56
CA LYS A 251 4.44 -16.08 11.83
C LYS A 251 3.16 -16.87 11.57
N GLU A 252 3.31 -18.13 11.17
CA GLU A 252 2.21 -19.04 10.85
C GLU A 252 1.37 -19.37 12.10
N ALA A 253 2.01 -19.51 13.27
CA ALA A 253 1.31 -19.74 14.53
C ALA A 253 0.44 -18.53 14.91
N ILE A 254 0.99 -17.31 14.86
CA ILE A 254 0.23 -16.07 15.13
C ILE A 254 -0.92 -15.91 14.14
N ILE A 255 -0.66 -16.05 12.84
CA ILE A 255 -1.71 -15.95 11.82
C ILE A 255 -2.83 -16.95 12.06
N ARG A 256 -2.51 -18.19 12.44
CA ARG A 256 -3.53 -19.23 12.73
C ARG A 256 -4.33 -18.92 13.98
N SER A 257 -3.70 -18.34 15.02
CA SER A 257 -4.35 -18.12 16.32
C SER A 257 -5.26 -16.90 16.35
N ILE A 258 -5.10 -15.93 15.45
CA ILE A 258 -5.85 -14.67 15.49
C ILE A 258 -6.64 -14.46 14.19
N SER A 259 -7.94 -14.25 14.29
CA SER A 259 -8.80 -13.76 13.21
C SER A 259 -9.11 -12.28 13.42
N PHE A 260 -9.04 -11.48 12.34
CA PHE A 260 -9.36 -10.06 12.39
C PHE A 260 -10.51 -9.74 11.41
N VAL A 261 -11.60 -9.18 11.93
CA VAL A 261 -12.70 -8.64 11.12
C VAL A 261 -12.58 -7.12 11.11
N PHE A 262 -12.15 -6.58 9.97
CA PHE A 262 -11.90 -5.14 9.80
C PHE A 262 -13.21 -4.37 9.62
N GLN A 263 -13.19 -3.09 10.02
CA GLN A 263 -14.26 -2.12 9.80
C GLN A 263 -14.63 -1.99 8.31
N ASP A 264 -13.63 -1.78 7.45
CA ASP A 264 -13.78 -1.77 5.99
C ASP A 264 -13.35 -3.12 5.43
N SER A 265 -14.32 -4.04 5.36
CA SER A 265 -14.08 -5.41 4.90
C SER A 265 -13.83 -5.42 3.39
N LYS A 266 -12.55 -5.50 3.00
CA LYS A 266 -12.14 -5.60 1.60
C LYS A 266 -12.29 -7.02 1.08
N LEU A 267 -12.95 -7.13 -0.07
CA LEU A 267 -13.08 -8.38 -0.81
C LEU A 267 -12.25 -8.31 -2.09
N PHE A 268 -11.68 -9.44 -2.47
CA PHE A 268 -10.94 -9.56 -3.72
C PHE A 268 -11.90 -9.71 -4.90
N LYS A 269 -11.45 -9.33 -6.11
CA LYS A 269 -12.17 -9.57 -7.36
C LYS A 269 -12.14 -11.06 -7.73
N LYS A 270 -12.78 -11.87 -6.90
CA LYS A 270 -12.93 -13.31 -7.00
C LYS A 270 -14.38 -13.67 -6.71
N SER A 271 -14.74 -14.96 -6.79
CA SER A 271 -16.08 -15.42 -6.39
C SER A 271 -16.33 -15.21 -4.89
N ILE A 272 -17.59 -15.23 -4.47
CA ILE A 272 -17.97 -15.23 -3.04
C ILE A 272 -17.29 -16.42 -2.35
N TYR A 273 -17.39 -17.61 -2.95
CA TYR A 273 -16.73 -18.82 -2.50
C TYR A 273 -15.22 -18.63 -2.28
N ASP A 274 -14.50 -18.20 -3.33
CA ASP A 274 -13.06 -18.02 -3.24
C ASP A 274 -12.65 -16.98 -2.20
N ASN A 275 -13.45 -15.93 -1.99
CA ASN A 275 -13.20 -14.93 -0.95
C ASN A 275 -13.23 -15.54 0.45
N VAL A 276 -14.06 -16.54 0.71
CA VAL A 276 -14.11 -17.23 2.00
C VAL A 276 -13.03 -18.30 2.09
N ALA A 277 -12.82 -19.09 1.03
CA ALA A 277 -11.81 -20.14 0.95
C ALA A 277 -10.37 -19.65 1.16
N LEU A 278 -10.10 -18.34 0.97
CA LEU A 278 -8.80 -17.73 1.31
C LEU A 278 -8.39 -17.91 2.78
N ALA A 279 -9.34 -18.19 3.67
CA ALA A 279 -9.05 -18.39 5.09
C ALA A 279 -8.38 -19.74 5.39
N ASP A 280 -8.71 -20.77 4.60
CA ASP A 280 -8.07 -22.07 4.64
C ASP A 280 -8.14 -22.72 3.24
N GLU A 281 -7.00 -22.78 2.55
CA GLU A 281 -6.89 -23.36 1.21
C GLU A 281 -7.17 -24.88 1.17
N LYS A 282 -7.16 -25.54 2.34
CA LYS A 282 -7.43 -26.97 2.46
C LYS A 282 -8.92 -27.28 2.76
N ALA A 283 -9.70 -26.25 3.04
CA ALA A 283 -11.11 -26.41 3.37
C ALA A 283 -11.90 -26.97 2.20
N GLY A 284 -12.73 -27.99 2.48
CA GLY A 284 -13.65 -28.56 1.51
C GLY A 284 -14.81 -27.60 1.19
N ARG A 285 -15.48 -27.86 0.05
CA ARG A 285 -16.63 -27.06 -0.38
C ARG A 285 -17.72 -26.97 0.69
N GLU A 286 -18.01 -28.07 1.36
CA GLU A 286 -19.04 -28.13 2.40
C GLU A 286 -18.71 -27.22 3.59
N GLU A 287 -17.45 -27.16 3.99
CA GLU A 287 -16.97 -26.29 5.09
C GLU A 287 -17.11 -24.82 4.75
N VAL A 288 -16.78 -24.44 3.50
CA VAL A 288 -16.93 -23.06 3.01
C VAL A 288 -18.41 -22.67 2.97
N LEU A 289 -19.29 -23.51 2.44
CA LEU A 289 -20.74 -23.26 2.38
C LEU A 289 -21.35 -23.18 3.78
N LYS A 290 -20.92 -24.03 4.71
CA LYS A 290 -21.33 -23.97 6.11
C LYS A 290 -20.90 -22.65 6.78
N ALA A 291 -19.68 -22.19 6.54
CA ALA A 291 -19.21 -20.92 7.05
C ALA A 291 -20.02 -19.73 6.48
N LEU A 292 -20.36 -19.77 5.20
CA LEU A 292 -21.23 -18.78 4.55
C LEU A 292 -22.64 -18.77 5.19
N SER A 293 -23.24 -19.93 5.41
CA SER A 293 -24.57 -20.04 6.03
C SER A 293 -24.55 -19.55 7.49
N LEU A 294 -23.52 -19.91 8.28
CA LEU A 294 -23.36 -19.43 9.66
C LEU A 294 -23.18 -17.91 9.74
N ALA A 295 -22.66 -17.29 8.68
CA ALA A 295 -22.52 -15.84 8.54
C ALA A 295 -23.78 -15.16 7.98
N GLY A 296 -24.88 -15.89 7.74
CA GLY A 296 -26.12 -15.34 7.17
C GLY A 296 -25.97 -14.91 5.70
N CYS A 297 -25.13 -15.60 4.92
CA CYS A 297 -24.91 -15.24 3.52
C CYS A 297 -25.87 -15.94 2.55
N ASP A 298 -26.80 -16.78 3.01
CA ASP A 298 -27.69 -17.57 2.15
C ASP A 298 -28.53 -16.66 1.23
N GLU A 299 -29.10 -15.58 1.77
CA GLU A 299 -29.88 -14.61 1.00
C GLU A 299 -29.00 -13.84 0.00
N ILE A 300 -27.74 -13.56 0.37
CA ILE A 300 -26.79 -12.87 -0.53
C ILE A 300 -26.51 -13.75 -1.73
N ILE A 301 -26.25 -15.03 -1.50
CA ILE A 301 -25.97 -16.03 -2.53
C ILE A 301 -27.18 -16.21 -3.45
N ALA A 302 -28.39 -16.28 -2.87
CA ALA A 302 -29.64 -16.45 -3.62
C ALA A 302 -29.99 -15.27 -4.55
N LYS A 303 -29.45 -14.07 -4.32
CA LYS A 303 -29.64 -12.89 -5.20
C LYS A 303 -28.98 -13.08 -6.58
N PHE A 304 -28.02 -13.95 -6.71
CA PHE A 304 -27.19 -14.08 -7.92
C PHE A 304 -27.43 -15.42 -8.64
N LYS A 305 -27.45 -15.35 -9.97
CA LYS A 305 -27.66 -16.53 -10.83
C LYS A 305 -26.58 -17.60 -10.65
N ASP A 306 -25.32 -17.17 -10.43
CA ASP A 306 -24.16 -18.07 -10.28
C ASP A 306 -23.92 -18.44 -8.79
N GLY A 307 -24.83 -18.04 -7.88
CA GLY A 307 -24.77 -18.34 -6.46
C GLY A 307 -23.44 -17.92 -5.83
N GLU A 308 -22.82 -18.84 -5.08
CA GLU A 308 -21.52 -18.63 -4.43
C GLU A 308 -20.35 -18.41 -5.41
N ASN A 309 -20.50 -18.80 -6.69
CA ASN A 309 -19.49 -18.62 -7.71
C ASN A 309 -19.53 -17.22 -8.36
N THR A 310 -20.44 -16.36 -7.91
CA THR A 310 -20.57 -14.98 -8.42
C THR A 310 -19.30 -14.17 -8.14
N ILE A 311 -18.69 -13.61 -9.19
CA ILE A 311 -17.48 -12.79 -9.10
C ILE A 311 -17.84 -11.35 -8.65
N ILE A 312 -17.26 -10.93 -7.53
CA ILE A 312 -17.50 -9.62 -6.91
C ILE A 312 -16.66 -8.54 -7.60
N GLY A 313 -17.25 -7.33 -7.73
CA GLY A 313 -16.55 -6.15 -8.27
C GLY A 313 -16.26 -6.24 -9.78
N SER A 314 -16.91 -7.16 -10.48
CA SER A 314 -16.84 -7.35 -11.93
C SER A 314 -18.20 -7.05 -12.56
N LYS A 315 -18.23 -6.32 -13.69
CA LYS A 315 -19.41 -6.11 -14.53
C LYS A 315 -20.71 -5.70 -13.78
N GLY A 316 -20.60 -4.90 -12.73
CA GLY A 316 -21.79 -4.35 -12.04
C GLY A 316 -22.30 -5.18 -10.86
N VAL A 317 -21.62 -6.26 -10.43
CA VAL A 317 -21.96 -6.96 -9.19
C VAL A 317 -21.35 -6.20 -8.01
N TYR A 318 -22.19 -5.46 -7.29
CA TYR A 318 -21.81 -4.72 -6.10
C TYR A 318 -22.56 -5.26 -4.89
N LEU A 319 -21.82 -5.44 -3.79
CA LEU A 319 -22.36 -5.81 -2.50
C LEU A 319 -22.49 -4.59 -1.60
N SER A 320 -23.52 -4.52 -0.79
CA SER A 320 -23.66 -3.52 0.29
C SER A 320 -22.56 -3.67 1.35
N GLY A 321 -22.37 -2.65 2.19
CA GLY A 321 -21.41 -2.70 3.29
C GLY A 321 -21.66 -3.91 4.23
N GLY A 322 -22.90 -4.15 4.63
CA GLY A 322 -23.28 -5.28 5.48
C GLY A 322 -23.07 -6.64 4.84
N GLU A 323 -23.34 -6.77 3.52
CA GLU A 323 -23.09 -8.01 2.77
C GLU A 323 -21.60 -8.33 2.71
N LYS A 324 -20.74 -7.33 2.43
CA LYS A 324 -19.28 -7.49 2.45
C LYS A 324 -18.79 -7.92 3.84
N GLN A 325 -19.34 -7.34 4.87
CA GLN A 325 -18.99 -7.66 6.25
C GLN A 325 -19.38 -9.09 6.63
N ARG A 326 -20.58 -9.57 6.24
CA ARG A 326 -20.97 -10.97 6.43
C ARG A 326 -20.04 -11.95 5.73
N ILE A 327 -19.60 -11.68 4.51
CA ILE A 327 -18.61 -12.51 3.82
C ILE A 327 -17.26 -12.51 4.56
N ALA A 328 -16.83 -11.37 5.12
CA ALA A 328 -15.62 -11.31 5.94
C ALA A 328 -15.77 -12.09 7.27
N ILE A 329 -16.95 -12.09 7.87
CA ILE A 329 -17.28 -12.93 9.04
C ILE A 329 -17.23 -14.40 8.65
N ALA A 330 -17.79 -14.80 7.50
CA ALA A 330 -17.71 -16.18 7.00
C ALA A 330 -16.24 -16.63 6.86
N ARG A 331 -15.37 -15.76 6.36
CA ARG A 331 -13.91 -15.99 6.31
C ARG A 331 -13.33 -16.25 7.71
N ALA A 332 -13.72 -15.45 8.71
CA ALA A 332 -13.26 -15.61 10.08
C ALA A 332 -13.81 -16.88 10.75
N ILE A 333 -15.07 -17.27 10.44
CA ILE A 333 -15.69 -18.52 10.89
C ILE A 333 -14.94 -19.73 10.31
N LEU A 334 -14.65 -19.73 9.01
CA LEU A 334 -13.92 -20.81 8.34
C LEU A 334 -12.52 -21.00 8.95
N LYS A 335 -11.81 -19.89 9.17
CA LYS A 335 -10.47 -19.90 9.78
C LYS A 335 -10.48 -20.49 11.19
N ASN A 336 -11.54 -20.32 11.92
CA ASN A 336 -11.78 -20.86 13.26
C ASN A 336 -10.67 -20.60 14.29
N SER A 337 -10.11 -19.40 14.31
CA SER A 337 -9.05 -19.00 15.24
C SER A 337 -9.58 -18.89 16.68
N PRO A 338 -8.78 -19.23 17.73
CA PRO A 338 -9.16 -19.10 19.14
C PRO A 338 -9.29 -17.64 19.62
N ILE A 339 -8.60 -16.71 18.99
CA ILE A 339 -8.69 -15.27 19.27
C ILE A 339 -9.36 -14.57 18.09
N VAL A 340 -10.39 -13.78 18.35
CA VAL A 340 -11.11 -12.98 17.34
C VAL A 340 -11.04 -11.51 17.72
N ILE A 341 -10.56 -10.69 16.81
CA ILE A 341 -10.56 -9.24 16.92
C ILE A 341 -11.58 -8.69 15.95
N MET A 342 -12.50 -7.86 16.45
CA MET A 342 -13.53 -7.22 15.63
C MET A 342 -13.42 -5.72 15.76
N ASP A 343 -13.15 -5.04 14.64
CA ASP A 343 -13.24 -3.59 14.53
C ASP A 343 -14.65 -3.26 14.03
N GLU A 344 -15.55 -2.92 14.97
CA GLU A 344 -16.97 -2.76 14.70
C GLU A 344 -17.25 -1.44 13.99
N ALA A 345 -17.65 -1.52 12.74
CA ALA A 345 -18.29 -0.42 12.07
C ALA A 345 -19.57 -0.87 11.40
N SER A 346 -20.63 -0.84 12.14
CA SER A 346 -21.98 -0.93 11.61
C SER A 346 -22.56 0.48 11.37
N ALA A 347 -21.83 1.36 10.69
CA ALA A 347 -22.36 2.65 10.26
C ALA A 347 -23.32 2.42 9.09
N ALA A 348 -24.60 2.80 9.25
CA ALA A 348 -25.66 2.80 8.23
C ALA A 348 -25.98 1.42 7.61
N ILE A 349 -26.37 0.45 8.42
CA ILE A 349 -26.93 -0.82 7.96
C ILE A 349 -28.44 -0.78 8.23
N ASP A 350 -29.26 -1.23 7.27
CA ASP A 350 -30.70 -1.41 7.43
C ASP A 350 -31.00 -2.40 8.56
N ALA A 351 -32.14 -2.25 9.25
CA ALA A 351 -32.48 -3.05 10.44
C ALA A 351 -32.44 -4.57 10.19
N ASP A 352 -32.86 -5.03 9.03
CA ASP A 352 -32.84 -6.46 8.67
C ASP A 352 -31.41 -6.99 8.52
N ASN A 353 -30.54 -6.20 7.90
CA ASN A 353 -29.12 -6.52 7.76
C ASN A 353 -28.39 -6.49 9.11
N GLU A 354 -28.81 -5.65 10.05
CA GLU A 354 -28.23 -5.60 11.40
C GLU A 354 -28.53 -6.87 12.19
N TYR A 355 -29.77 -7.39 12.12
CA TYR A 355 -30.14 -8.63 12.79
C TYR A 355 -29.32 -9.84 12.32
N GLU A 356 -29.19 -10.03 11.00
CA GLU A 356 -28.38 -11.12 10.45
C GLU A 356 -26.88 -10.95 10.77
N LEU A 357 -26.39 -9.72 10.81
CA LEU A 357 -25.02 -9.43 11.20
C LEU A 357 -24.75 -9.77 12.67
N GLN A 358 -25.67 -9.43 13.59
CA GLN A 358 -25.55 -9.77 15.00
C GLN A 358 -25.58 -11.29 15.23
N LYS A 359 -26.40 -12.02 14.48
CA LYS A 359 -26.43 -13.47 14.49
C LYS A 359 -25.11 -14.08 14.00
N ALA A 360 -24.54 -13.53 12.93
CA ALA A 360 -23.23 -13.93 12.40
C ALA A 360 -22.12 -13.70 13.42
N PHE A 361 -22.10 -12.55 14.09
CA PHE A 361 -21.17 -12.28 15.18
C PHE A 361 -21.32 -13.27 16.34
N LYS A 362 -22.53 -13.55 16.78
CA LYS A 362 -22.77 -14.54 17.83
C LYS A 362 -22.23 -15.92 17.49
N ASN A 363 -22.37 -16.35 16.24
CA ASN A 363 -21.80 -17.61 15.75
C ASN A 363 -20.26 -17.58 15.73
N LEU A 364 -19.67 -16.45 15.32
CA LEU A 364 -18.21 -16.26 15.28
C LEU A 364 -17.58 -16.26 16.67
N MET A 365 -18.26 -15.63 17.67
CA MET A 365 -17.72 -15.43 19.03
C MET A 365 -17.76 -16.67 19.91
N LYS A 366 -18.55 -17.68 19.55
CA LYS A 366 -18.78 -18.85 20.39
C LYS A 366 -17.48 -19.58 20.76
N ASP A 367 -17.27 -19.79 22.08
CA ASP A 367 -16.11 -20.49 22.66
C ASP A 367 -14.73 -19.87 22.31
N LYS A 368 -14.67 -18.56 22.06
CA LYS A 368 -13.44 -17.85 21.65
C LYS A 368 -13.14 -16.69 22.59
N THR A 369 -11.86 -16.27 22.58
CA THR A 369 -11.44 -14.99 23.17
C THR A 369 -11.74 -13.89 22.18
N VAL A 370 -12.59 -12.94 22.54
CA VAL A 370 -13.09 -11.91 21.63
C VAL A 370 -12.66 -10.52 22.11
N ILE A 371 -12.10 -9.73 21.22
CA ILE A 371 -11.77 -8.33 21.48
C ILE A 371 -12.54 -7.48 20.48
N MET A 372 -13.51 -6.72 20.99
CA MET A 372 -14.37 -5.83 20.21
C MET A 372 -13.88 -4.39 20.33
N ILE A 373 -13.63 -3.71 19.23
CA ILE A 373 -13.44 -2.26 19.21
C ILE A 373 -14.81 -1.65 19.00
N ALA A 374 -15.39 -1.12 20.08
CA ALA A 374 -16.76 -0.64 20.03
C ALA A 374 -16.87 0.79 19.50
N HIS A 375 -17.63 0.95 18.43
CA HIS A 375 -18.12 2.23 17.94
C HIS A 375 -19.60 2.45 18.32
N ARG A 376 -20.35 1.35 18.59
CA ARG A 376 -21.71 1.40 19.14
C ARG A 376 -21.72 0.81 20.54
N LEU A 377 -22.00 1.64 21.52
CA LEU A 377 -22.00 1.23 22.93
C LEU A 377 -23.17 0.29 23.30
N THR A 378 -24.19 0.19 22.44
CA THR A 378 -25.31 -0.74 22.63
C THR A 378 -24.96 -2.20 22.44
N SER A 379 -23.98 -2.49 21.55
CA SER A 379 -23.55 -3.86 21.23
C SER A 379 -22.64 -4.49 22.30
N ILE A 380 -22.13 -3.70 23.23
CA ILE A 380 -21.17 -4.16 24.26
C ILE A 380 -21.77 -4.34 25.64
N ARG A 381 -23.08 -4.17 25.81
CA ARG A 381 -23.73 -4.32 27.13
C ARG A 381 -23.55 -5.73 27.75
N ASN A 382 -23.39 -6.75 26.91
CA ASN A 382 -23.33 -8.17 27.32
C ASN A 382 -21.89 -8.75 27.18
N VAL A 383 -20.86 -7.93 27.18
CA VAL A 383 -19.46 -8.40 27.20
C VAL A 383 -19.03 -8.70 28.63
N ASP A 384 -18.07 -9.61 28.80
CA ASP A 384 -17.56 -9.97 30.13
C ASP A 384 -16.82 -8.83 30.81
N GLU A 385 -16.13 -7.97 30.00
CA GLU A 385 -15.36 -6.86 30.54
C GLU A 385 -15.19 -5.75 29.51
N ILE A 386 -15.28 -4.50 29.98
CA ILE A 386 -15.09 -3.29 29.20
C ILE A 386 -13.81 -2.60 29.66
N ILE A 387 -12.96 -2.22 28.71
CA ILE A 387 -11.71 -1.49 28.94
C ILE A 387 -11.84 -0.13 28.29
N VAL A 388 -11.81 0.93 29.10
CA VAL A 388 -11.95 2.32 28.63
C VAL A 388 -10.58 2.95 28.45
N LEU A 389 -10.36 3.44 27.25
CA LEU A 389 -9.09 4.06 26.83
C LEU A 389 -9.24 5.56 26.62
N GLU A 390 -8.32 6.32 27.18
CA GLU A 390 -8.18 7.75 26.96
C GLU A 390 -6.70 8.10 26.80
N ASN A 391 -6.35 8.79 25.69
CA ASN A 391 -4.98 9.24 25.41
C ASN A 391 -3.92 8.13 25.52
N GLY A 392 -4.21 6.94 25.01
CA GLY A 392 -3.29 5.80 24.99
C GLY A 392 -3.11 5.06 26.31
N ARG A 393 -3.94 5.35 27.32
CA ARG A 393 -3.94 4.70 28.64
C ARG A 393 -5.29 4.12 29.00
N ILE A 394 -5.31 3.09 29.84
CA ILE A 394 -6.55 2.57 30.42
C ILE A 394 -6.93 3.47 31.61
N VAL A 395 -8.15 4.02 31.56
CA VAL A 395 -8.69 4.88 32.63
C VAL A 395 -9.75 4.19 33.46
N GLU A 396 -10.52 3.26 32.87
CA GLU A 396 -11.54 2.49 33.57
C GLU A 396 -11.54 1.05 33.06
N ARG A 397 -11.89 0.11 33.93
CA ARG A 397 -12.02 -1.31 33.60
C ARG A 397 -13.05 -1.97 34.49
N GLY A 398 -14.00 -2.73 33.92
CA GLY A 398 -15.03 -3.42 34.66
C GLY A 398 -16.13 -3.96 33.76
N ASP A 399 -17.15 -4.50 34.35
CA ASP A 399 -18.40 -4.86 33.65
C ASP A 399 -19.30 -3.62 33.43
N ASN A 400 -20.33 -3.76 32.59
CA ASN A 400 -21.24 -2.68 32.26
C ASN A 400 -21.83 -1.99 33.49
N ASP A 401 -22.30 -2.78 34.49
CA ASP A 401 -23.03 -2.26 35.64
C ASP A 401 -22.11 -1.52 36.60
N SER A 402 -20.91 -2.02 36.84
CA SER A 402 -19.92 -1.38 37.69
C SER A 402 -19.44 -0.03 37.07
N LEU A 403 -19.22 0.01 35.75
CA LEU A 403 -18.80 1.24 35.06
C LEU A 403 -19.91 2.29 35.00
N LEU A 404 -21.18 1.86 34.86
CA LEU A 404 -22.31 2.78 34.95
C LEU A 404 -22.47 3.37 36.36
N SER A 405 -22.29 2.54 37.38
CA SER A 405 -22.34 2.99 38.78
C SER A 405 -21.23 3.95 39.16
N ALA A 406 -20.06 3.81 38.55
CA ALA A 406 -18.91 4.68 38.78
C ALA A 406 -19.08 6.09 38.18
N GLN A 407 -20.04 6.30 37.26
CA GLN A 407 -20.32 7.60 36.61
C GLN A 407 -19.10 8.23 35.95
N GLY A 408 -18.17 7.43 35.49
CA GLY A 408 -16.91 7.85 34.88
C GLY A 408 -17.00 8.19 33.40
N LEU A 409 -15.90 8.01 32.67
CA LEU A 409 -15.80 8.27 31.23
C LEU A 409 -16.75 7.37 30.42
N TYR A 410 -16.86 6.09 30.80
CA TYR A 410 -17.77 5.15 30.13
C TYR A 410 -19.22 5.64 30.17
N CYS A 411 -19.72 6.04 31.35
CA CYS A 411 -21.08 6.56 31.52
C CYS A 411 -21.29 7.83 30.67
N ARG A 412 -20.32 8.74 30.64
CA ARG A 412 -20.38 9.96 29.81
C ARG A 412 -20.43 9.62 28.31
N LEU A 413 -19.63 8.68 27.85
CA LEU A 413 -19.63 8.25 26.45
C LEU A 413 -20.98 7.59 26.06
N LEU A 414 -21.55 6.78 26.95
CA LEU A 414 -22.85 6.14 26.71
C LEU A 414 -23.97 7.17 26.62
N ASN A 415 -24.03 8.14 27.55
CA ASN A 415 -25.03 9.20 27.54
C ASN A 415 -24.94 10.07 26.28
N LEU A 416 -23.74 10.43 25.85
CA LEU A 416 -23.53 11.15 24.58
C LEU A 416 -24.05 10.35 23.39
N TYR A 417 -23.81 9.06 23.37
CA TYR A 417 -24.27 8.17 22.30
C TYR A 417 -25.80 8.02 22.27
N GLU A 418 -26.44 7.84 23.44
CA GLU A 418 -27.89 7.74 23.55
C GLU A 418 -28.56 9.06 23.15
N THR A 419 -28.06 10.19 23.62
CA THR A 419 -28.55 11.54 23.22
C THR A 419 -28.45 11.76 21.70
N ALA A 420 -27.35 11.30 21.08
CA ALA A 420 -27.18 11.42 19.63
C ALA A 420 -28.14 10.53 18.84
N ASN A 421 -28.48 9.34 19.37
CA ASN A 421 -29.46 8.44 18.75
C ASN A 421 -30.91 8.95 18.91
N ASP A 422 -31.27 9.48 20.05
CA ASP A 422 -32.58 10.07 20.29
C ASP A 422 -32.84 11.27 19.39
N TRP A 423 -31.79 12.09 19.14
CA TRP A 423 -31.88 13.21 18.20
C TRP A 423 -32.08 12.74 16.74
N ARG A 424 -31.50 11.61 16.32
CA ARG A 424 -31.73 10.98 15.01
C ARG A 424 -33.17 10.50 14.86
N VAL A 425 -33.69 9.77 15.84
CA VAL A 425 -35.06 9.22 15.80
C VAL A 425 -36.11 10.32 15.83
N SER A 426 -35.87 11.43 16.55
CA SER A 426 -36.80 12.57 16.59
C SER A 426 -36.85 13.33 15.24
N ASN A 427 -35.74 13.41 14.51
CA ASN A 427 -35.71 14.10 13.21
C ASN A 427 -36.23 13.24 12.05
N GLU A 428 -36.11 11.91 12.10
CA GLU A 428 -36.74 11.02 11.11
C GLU A 428 -38.28 11.01 11.19
N LYS A 429 -38.87 11.44 12.30
CA LYS A 429 -40.31 11.63 12.42
C LYS A 429 -40.82 12.97 11.91
N LEU A 430 -39.91 13.87 11.52
CA LEU A 430 -40.21 15.21 10.99
C LEU A 430 -39.98 15.36 9.47
N LEU A 431 -39.48 14.33 8.79
CA LEU A 431 -39.37 14.16 7.35
C LEU A 431 -40.36 13.12 6.83
#